data_12981c17a5493152633ab1383855999b
#
_entry.id   12981c17a5493152633ab1383855999b
#
_cell.length_a   1.000
_cell.length_b   1.000
_cell.length_c   1.000
_cell.angle_alpha   90.00
_cell.angle_beta   90.00
_cell.angle_gamma   90.00
#
_symmetry.space_group_name_H-M   'P 1'
#
loop_
_entity.id
_entity.type
_entity.pdbx_description
1 polymer ?
#
loop_
_entity_poly.entity_id
_entity_poly.type
_entity_poly.pdbx_seq_one_letter_code
_entity_poly.pdbx_strand_id
1 'polypeptide(L)'
;KVDWAAHANDPVAMATEFLAFDKAVAVALDYAQRDGNTIVLVTADHGNSGMSIGRPADKGYARLTLDELIMPLTRFRYSSVELGRKTSQTALSLLADSLYLWTSIRPSEEELAEINAVEDYTCSTLSAEQRKVKYAELGWSQKYRLKDYFVDWMKRHLIIGFTTHGHTGEEVFLASYTPQQLTQIRGCVTNIDLHNYMRTQLGLEQTMLELSEEYYAPHDALFPQAQCEITGDQPEEKRITIHYQGHEIELRAYQRRAWVDGVEQELPTPVVYVSETNKFYLSRSLARQL
;
A
#
# COMPACT_ATOMS: atom_id res chain seq x y z
N LYS A 1 -3.94 2.11 -3.29
CA LYS A 1 -3.40 3.09 -4.26
C LYS A 1 -3.42 4.52 -3.73
N VAL A 2 -4.33 4.87 -2.80
CA VAL A 2 -4.32 6.17 -2.11
C VAL A 2 -2.95 6.43 -1.50
N ASP A 3 -2.39 5.46 -0.80
CA ASP A 3 -1.06 5.51 -0.19
C ASP A 3 0.05 5.80 -1.22
N TRP A 4 0.05 5.14 -2.37
CA TRP A 4 1.03 5.41 -3.43
C TRP A 4 0.93 6.83 -4.01
N ALA A 5 -0.29 7.34 -4.15
CA ALA A 5 -0.53 8.72 -4.58
C ALA A 5 -0.03 9.72 -3.52
N ALA A 6 -0.21 9.38 -2.24
CA ALA A 6 0.28 10.17 -1.12
C ALA A 6 1.81 10.21 -1.08
N HIS A 7 2.51 9.09 -1.19
CA HIS A 7 3.97 9.04 -1.31
C HIS A 7 4.52 9.83 -2.50
N ALA A 8 3.76 9.91 -3.58
CA ALA A 8 4.11 10.75 -4.73
C ALA A 8 3.83 12.24 -4.52
N ASN A 9 3.10 12.61 -3.46
CA ASN A 9 2.56 13.97 -3.26
C ASN A 9 1.74 14.45 -4.47
N ASP A 10 1.00 13.53 -5.11
CA ASP A 10 0.12 13.84 -6.24
C ASP A 10 -1.31 14.12 -5.73
N PRO A 11 -1.74 15.39 -5.64
CA PRO A 11 -3.03 15.74 -5.04
C PRO A 11 -4.21 15.26 -5.89
N VAL A 12 -4.03 15.17 -7.21
CA VAL A 12 -5.08 14.71 -8.14
C VAL A 12 -5.29 13.21 -8.00
N ALA A 13 -4.20 12.44 -7.99
CA ALA A 13 -4.26 11.00 -7.78
C ALA A 13 -4.81 10.67 -6.38
N MET A 14 -4.37 11.37 -5.32
CA MET A 14 -4.90 11.16 -3.96
C MET A 14 -6.42 11.34 -3.92
N ALA A 15 -6.93 12.45 -4.44
CA ALA A 15 -8.36 12.73 -4.43
C ALA A 15 -9.15 11.69 -5.24
N THR A 16 -8.70 11.33 -6.43
CA THR A 16 -9.41 10.40 -7.31
C THR A 16 -9.36 8.96 -6.81
N GLU A 17 -8.24 8.50 -6.25
CA GLU A 17 -8.13 7.18 -5.63
C GLU A 17 -8.96 7.09 -4.34
N PHE A 18 -9.05 8.19 -3.56
CA PHE A 18 -9.90 8.23 -2.39
C PHE A 18 -11.39 8.16 -2.75
N LEU A 19 -11.82 8.84 -3.82
CA LEU A 19 -13.18 8.72 -4.34
C LEU A 19 -13.48 7.32 -4.91
N ALA A 20 -12.48 6.64 -5.47
CA ALA A 20 -12.63 5.25 -5.90
C ALA A 20 -12.75 4.30 -4.70
N PHE A 21 -11.99 4.55 -3.63
CA PHE A 21 -12.10 3.84 -2.37
C PHE A 21 -13.49 4.03 -1.72
N ASP A 22 -14.00 5.26 -1.68
CA ASP A 22 -15.35 5.56 -1.19
C ASP A 22 -16.44 4.72 -1.89
N LYS A 23 -16.34 4.59 -3.23
CA LYS A 23 -17.23 3.72 -4.01
C LYS A 23 -17.11 2.24 -3.62
N ALA A 24 -15.92 1.77 -3.33
CA ALA A 24 -15.71 0.39 -2.88
C ALA A 24 -16.32 0.15 -1.49
N VAL A 25 -16.16 1.13 -0.58
CA VAL A 25 -16.83 1.11 0.74
C VAL A 25 -18.34 1.07 0.59
N ALA A 26 -18.91 1.86 -0.33
CA ALA A 26 -20.36 1.85 -0.59
C ALA A 26 -20.87 0.45 -1.00
N VAL A 27 -20.12 -0.27 -1.82
CA VAL A 27 -20.45 -1.66 -2.22
C VAL A 27 -20.43 -2.61 -1.01
N ALA A 28 -19.42 -2.48 -0.14
CA ALA A 28 -19.33 -3.29 1.08
C ALA A 28 -20.50 -3.00 2.04
N LEU A 29 -20.86 -1.73 2.21
CA LEU A 29 -21.97 -1.32 3.06
C LEU A 29 -23.32 -1.81 2.53
N ASP A 30 -23.56 -1.71 1.21
CA ASP A 30 -24.76 -2.22 0.57
C ASP A 30 -24.91 -3.74 0.75
N TYR A 31 -23.80 -4.48 0.62
CA TYR A 31 -23.78 -5.91 0.93
C TYR A 31 -24.11 -6.17 2.40
N ALA A 32 -23.44 -5.49 3.33
CA ALA A 32 -23.61 -5.68 4.77
C ALA A 32 -25.05 -5.39 5.24
N GLN A 33 -25.67 -4.35 4.67
CA GLN A 33 -27.06 -4.00 4.96
C GLN A 33 -28.05 -5.07 4.49
N ARG A 34 -27.82 -5.68 3.34
CA ARG A 34 -28.68 -6.76 2.81
C ARG A 34 -28.46 -8.09 3.53
N ASP A 35 -27.24 -8.38 3.86
CA ASP A 35 -26.86 -9.62 4.56
C ASP A 35 -27.33 -9.64 6.02
N GLY A 36 -27.29 -8.49 6.69
CA GLY A 36 -27.72 -8.34 8.09
C GLY A 36 -26.82 -9.02 9.13
N ASN A 37 -25.72 -9.67 8.71
CA ASN A 37 -24.78 -10.38 9.58
C ASN A 37 -23.30 -10.01 9.29
N THR A 38 -23.07 -8.95 8.53
CA THR A 38 -21.74 -8.49 8.13
C THR A 38 -21.39 -7.20 8.87
N ILE A 39 -20.20 -7.16 9.49
CA ILE A 39 -19.58 -5.96 10.05
C ILE A 39 -18.64 -5.39 8.98
N VAL A 40 -18.66 -4.07 8.77
CA VAL A 40 -17.69 -3.37 7.92
C VAL A 40 -16.86 -2.43 8.79
N LEU A 41 -15.56 -2.60 8.74
CA LEU A 41 -14.58 -1.72 9.39
C LEU A 41 -13.74 -1.07 8.30
N VAL A 42 -13.59 0.25 8.37
CA VAL A 42 -12.82 1.05 7.42
C VAL A 42 -11.84 1.89 8.21
N THR A 43 -10.55 1.67 7.98
CA THR A 43 -9.48 2.43 8.63
C THR A 43 -8.26 2.50 7.73
N ALA A 44 -7.36 3.46 7.97
CA ALA A 44 -6.02 3.44 7.41
C ALA A 44 -5.06 2.73 8.38
N ASP A 45 -3.99 2.17 7.84
CA ASP A 45 -2.89 1.59 8.62
C ASP A 45 -1.99 2.67 9.22
N HIS A 46 -1.83 3.81 8.55
CA HIS A 46 -1.07 4.98 9.00
C HIS A 46 -1.52 6.24 8.24
N GLY A 47 -1.10 7.40 8.73
CA GLY A 47 -1.13 8.65 8.00
C GLY A 47 0.00 8.71 6.95
N ASN A 48 -0.15 9.54 5.92
CA ASN A 48 0.83 9.67 4.86
C ASN A 48 0.83 11.08 4.26
N SER A 49 1.99 11.56 3.83
CA SER A 49 2.26 12.81 3.12
C SER A 49 1.92 14.10 3.86
N GLY A 50 1.01 14.11 4.83
CA GLY A 50 0.56 15.32 5.52
C GLY A 50 -0.01 16.37 4.55
N MET A 51 -0.92 15.94 3.66
CA MET A 51 -1.59 16.82 2.70
C MET A 51 -2.45 17.86 3.44
N SER A 52 -2.37 19.10 3.02
CA SER A 52 -3.20 20.20 3.52
C SER A 52 -3.78 21.02 2.38
N ILE A 53 -5.01 21.49 2.55
CA ILE A 53 -5.61 22.54 1.69
C ILE A 53 -5.20 23.89 2.28
N GLY A 54 -4.47 24.68 1.49
CA GLY A 54 -3.78 25.88 1.95
C GLY A 54 -2.30 25.61 2.24
N ARG A 55 -1.46 26.60 1.97
CA ARG A 55 -0.03 26.58 2.26
C ARG A 55 0.45 27.96 2.73
N PRO A 56 1.53 28.07 3.52
CA PRO A 56 2.00 29.32 4.10
C PRO A 56 2.35 30.40 3.08
N ALA A 57 2.73 30.01 1.85
CA ALA A 57 3.03 30.94 0.77
C ALA A 57 1.80 31.61 0.15
N ASP A 58 0.61 31.04 0.35
CA ASP A 58 -0.62 31.51 -0.27
C ASP A 58 -1.29 32.60 0.56
N LYS A 59 -0.84 33.83 0.39
CA LYS A 59 -1.44 34.98 1.08
C LYS A 59 -2.90 35.14 0.65
N GLY A 60 -3.81 35.06 1.63
CA GLY A 60 -5.23 35.31 1.43
C GLY A 60 -6.07 34.07 1.10
N TYR A 61 -5.52 32.84 1.20
CA TYR A 61 -6.30 31.61 0.97
C TYR A 61 -7.58 31.55 1.85
N ALA A 62 -7.54 32.13 3.06
CA ALA A 62 -8.70 32.22 3.95
C ALA A 62 -9.87 33.07 3.41
N ARG A 63 -9.65 33.79 2.31
CA ARG A 63 -10.69 34.59 1.62
C ARG A 63 -11.29 33.85 0.42
N LEU A 64 -10.70 32.70 0.04
CA LEU A 64 -11.18 31.91 -1.08
C LEU A 64 -12.41 31.11 -0.69
N THR A 65 -13.32 30.96 -1.62
CA THR A 65 -14.45 30.06 -1.49
C THR A 65 -14.01 28.61 -1.61
N LEU A 66 -14.85 27.65 -1.17
CA LEU A 66 -14.60 26.24 -1.33
C LEU A 66 -14.39 25.86 -2.81
N ASP A 67 -15.17 26.48 -3.70
CA ASP A 67 -15.05 26.25 -5.13
C ASP A 67 -13.69 26.69 -5.68
N GLU A 68 -13.17 27.83 -5.23
CA GLU A 68 -11.85 28.31 -5.63
C GLU A 68 -10.71 27.43 -5.10
N LEU A 69 -10.92 26.77 -3.93
CA LEU A 69 -9.95 25.85 -3.33
C LEU A 69 -9.96 24.46 -4.00
N ILE A 70 -11.15 23.92 -4.30
CA ILE A 70 -11.32 22.51 -4.68
C ILE A 70 -11.52 22.34 -6.19
N MET A 71 -12.29 23.25 -6.85
CA MET A 71 -12.59 23.11 -8.28
C MET A 71 -11.37 23.02 -9.19
N PRO A 72 -10.24 23.72 -8.93
CA PRO A 72 -9.05 23.55 -9.76
C PRO A 72 -8.56 22.09 -9.78
N LEU A 73 -8.62 21.38 -8.64
CA LEU A 73 -8.24 19.96 -8.54
C LEU A 73 -9.10 19.07 -9.46
N THR A 74 -10.40 19.32 -9.52
CA THR A 74 -11.35 18.51 -10.30
C THR A 74 -11.21 18.67 -11.82
N ARG A 75 -10.50 19.72 -12.28
CA ARG A 75 -10.29 19.97 -13.72
C ARG A 75 -9.15 19.14 -14.32
N PHE A 76 -8.29 18.58 -13.49
CA PHE A 76 -7.24 17.67 -13.94
C PHE A 76 -7.84 16.36 -14.42
N ARG A 77 -7.48 15.93 -15.62
CA ARG A 77 -7.91 14.66 -16.21
C ARG A 77 -6.95 13.51 -15.96
N TYR A 78 -5.73 13.82 -15.52
CA TYR A 78 -4.65 12.85 -15.40
C TYR A 78 -3.81 13.13 -14.15
N SER A 79 -3.26 12.06 -13.56
CA SER A 79 -2.25 12.12 -12.52
C SER A 79 -0.93 12.72 -13.02
N SER A 80 -0.02 13.06 -12.14
CA SER A 80 1.33 13.54 -12.48
C SER A 80 2.09 12.54 -13.37
N VAL A 81 1.95 11.25 -13.10
CA VAL A 81 2.57 10.17 -13.88
C VAL A 81 2.05 10.15 -15.32
N GLU A 82 0.74 10.21 -15.48
CA GLU A 82 0.13 10.17 -16.81
C GLU A 82 0.33 11.49 -17.58
N LEU A 83 0.33 12.63 -16.89
CA LEU A 83 0.74 13.90 -17.49
C LEU A 83 2.18 13.83 -18.00
N GLY A 84 3.10 13.31 -17.21
CA GLY A 84 4.48 13.11 -17.63
C GLY A 84 4.59 12.24 -18.87
N ARG A 85 3.90 11.09 -18.88
CA ARG A 85 3.89 10.17 -20.02
C ARG A 85 3.34 10.80 -21.31
N LYS A 86 2.22 11.52 -21.21
CA LYS A 86 1.61 12.22 -22.35
C LYS A 86 2.51 13.35 -22.84
N THR A 87 3.01 14.16 -21.94
CA THR A 87 3.93 15.26 -22.23
C THR A 87 5.17 14.78 -22.95
N SER A 88 5.78 13.68 -22.51
CA SER A 88 7.02 13.16 -23.12
C SER A 88 6.91 12.89 -24.62
N GLN A 89 5.70 12.61 -25.10
CA GLN A 89 5.39 12.30 -26.51
C GLN A 89 4.74 13.46 -27.29
N THR A 90 4.54 14.62 -26.65
CA THR A 90 3.87 15.76 -27.25
C THR A 90 4.91 16.80 -27.71
N ALA A 91 4.84 17.20 -28.97
CA ALA A 91 5.73 18.23 -29.51
C ALA A 91 5.63 19.55 -28.71
N LEU A 92 6.75 20.24 -28.49
CA LEU A 92 6.81 21.46 -27.68
C LEU A 92 5.82 22.54 -28.18
N SER A 93 5.65 22.67 -29.51
CA SER A 93 4.71 23.62 -30.13
C SER A 93 3.23 23.35 -29.82
N LEU A 94 2.88 22.12 -29.43
CA LEU A 94 1.51 21.71 -29.11
C LEU A 94 1.28 21.61 -27.60
N LEU A 95 2.33 21.73 -26.80
CA LEU A 95 2.30 21.38 -25.39
C LEU A 95 1.41 22.32 -24.57
N ALA A 96 1.42 23.61 -24.86
CA ALA A 96 0.58 24.60 -24.15
C ALA A 96 -0.93 24.30 -24.30
N ASP A 97 -1.37 24.00 -25.52
CA ASP A 97 -2.77 23.66 -25.77
C ASP A 97 -3.15 22.30 -25.22
N SER A 98 -2.24 21.33 -25.30
CA SER A 98 -2.43 20.00 -24.72
C SER A 98 -2.58 20.04 -23.21
N LEU A 99 -1.71 20.76 -22.50
CA LEU A 99 -1.78 20.92 -21.05
C LEU A 99 -3.06 21.67 -20.65
N TYR A 100 -3.44 22.73 -21.38
CA TYR A 100 -4.71 23.39 -21.12
C TYR A 100 -5.92 22.44 -21.27
N LEU A 101 -5.93 21.59 -22.30
CA LEU A 101 -6.98 20.59 -22.49
C LEU A 101 -7.02 19.54 -21.36
N TRP A 102 -5.86 19.18 -20.79
CA TRP A 102 -5.76 18.12 -19.78
C TRP A 102 -5.96 18.61 -18.36
N THR A 103 -5.73 19.90 -18.09
CA THR A 103 -5.70 20.46 -16.71
C THR A 103 -6.51 21.72 -16.54
N SER A 104 -6.96 22.32 -17.63
CA SER A 104 -7.55 23.68 -17.69
C SER A 104 -6.58 24.79 -17.23
N ILE A 105 -5.29 24.49 -17.17
CA ILE A 105 -4.23 25.46 -16.85
C ILE A 105 -3.33 25.61 -18.07
N ARG A 106 -3.13 26.85 -18.50
CA ARG A 106 -2.19 27.17 -19.58
C ARG A 106 -0.83 27.43 -18.97
N PRO A 107 0.21 26.66 -19.33
CA PRO A 107 1.56 26.88 -18.82
C PRO A 107 2.12 28.21 -19.31
N SER A 108 2.97 28.82 -18.52
CA SER A 108 3.76 29.97 -18.91
C SER A 108 4.89 29.60 -19.88
N GLU A 109 5.52 30.59 -20.52
CA GLU A 109 6.71 30.35 -21.35
C GLU A 109 7.88 29.76 -20.53
N GLU A 110 8.02 30.22 -19.29
CA GLU A 110 9.02 29.68 -18.35
C GLU A 110 8.76 28.21 -18.03
N GLU A 111 7.52 27.84 -17.74
CA GLU A 111 7.12 26.44 -17.48
C GLU A 111 7.32 25.54 -18.70
N LEU A 112 7.06 26.04 -19.90
CA LEU A 112 7.37 25.31 -21.13
C LEU A 112 8.88 25.11 -21.32
N ALA A 113 9.68 26.14 -20.97
CA ALA A 113 11.14 26.03 -21.00
C ALA A 113 11.66 25.03 -19.94
N GLU A 114 11.06 25.02 -18.74
CA GLU A 114 11.35 24.01 -17.72
C GLU A 114 11.05 22.59 -18.24
N ILE A 115 9.85 22.34 -18.78
CA ILE A 115 9.46 21.03 -19.35
C ILE A 115 10.44 20.60 -20.45
N ASN A 116 10.83 21.54 -21.32
CA ASN A 116 11.79 21.27 -22.40
C ASN A 116 13.16 20.82 -21.88
N ALA A 117 13.51 21.18 -20.65
CA ALA A 117 14.76 20.81 -20.00
C ALA A 117 14.70 19.45 -19.31
N VAL A 118 13.52 18.89 -18.98
CA VAL A 118 13.41 17.62 -18.25
C VAL A 118 13.98 16.46 -19.07
N GLU A 119 14.77 15.60 -18.43
CA GLU A 119 15.58 14.57 -19.11
C GLU A 119 14.75 13.58 -19.93
N ASP A 120 13.60 13.14 -19.40
CA ASP A 120 12.72 12.17 -20.06
C ASP A 120 11.69 12.83 -21.00
N TYR A 121 11.83 14.13 -21.29
CA TYR A 121 11.07 14.78 -22.35
C TYR A 121 11.69 14.45 -23.71
N THR A 122 11.10 13.49 -24.42
CA THR A 122 11.65 12.95 -25.67
C THR A 122 11.55 13.91 -26.85
N CYS A 123 10.65 14.90 -26.80
CA CYS A 123 10.49 15.95 -27.81
C CYS A 123 11.29 17.22 -27.50
N SER A 124 12.26 17.16 -26.59
CA SER A 124 13.09 18.30 -26.22
C SER A 124 13.88 18.83 -27.41
N THR A 125 13.97 20.14 -27.51
CA THR A 125 14.79 20.86 -28.49
C THR A 125 16.20 21.16 -27.97
N LEU A 126 16.48 20.85 -26.69
CA LEU A 126 17.77 21.09 -26.06
C LEU A 126 18.71 19.89 -26.23
N SER A 127 20.00 20.14 -26.37
CA SER A 127 21.04 19.12 -26.31
C SER A 127 21.18 18.56 -24.88
N ALA A 128 21.85 17.41 -24.75
CA ALA A 128 22.11 16.80 -23.43
C ALA A 128 22.89 17.73 -22.50
N GLU A 129 23.89 18.45 -23.04
CA GLU A 129 24.68 19.43 -22.30
C GLU A 129 23.85 20.61 -21.83
N GLN A 130 23.00 21.14 -22.71
CA GLN A 130 22.09 22.25 -22.34
C GLN A 130 21.12 21.83 -21.23
N ARG A 131 20.56 20.62 -21.31
CA ARG A 131 19.69 20.09 -20.24
C ARG A 131 20.44 19.92 -18.93
N LYS A 132 21.68 19.41 -18.95
CA LYS A 132 22.52 19.27 -17.78
C LYS A 132 22.79 20.62 -17.08
N VAL A 133 23.05 21.68 -17.85
CA VAL A 133 23.21 23.04 -17.33
C VAL A 133 21.92 23.49 -16.66
N LYS A 134 20.76 23.31 -17.32
CA LYS A 134 19.46 23.65 -16.76
C LYS A 134 19.11 22.89 -15.47
N TYR A 135 19.43 21.61 -15.37
CA TYR A 135 19.29 20.84 -14.14
C TYR A 135 20.07 21.46 -12.98
N ALA A 136 21.30 21.90 -13.24
CA ALA A 136 22.13 22.54 -12.22
C ALA A 136 21.56 23.92 -11.82
N GLU A 137 21.14 24.74 -12.79
CA GLU A 137 20.50 26.05 -12.53
C GLU A 137 19.22 25.93 -11.70
N LEU A 138 18.38 24.91 -11.97
CA LEU A 138 17.10 24.69 -11.30
C LEU A 138 17.24 23.85 -10.02
N GLY A 139 18.43 23.38 -9.70
CA GLY A 139 18.69 22.55 -8.52
C GLY A 139 18.05 21.15 -8.58
N TRP A 140 17.74 20.67 -9.79
CA TRP A 140 17.11 19.36 -9.96
C TRP A 140 18.10 18.22 -9.79
N SER A 141 17.65 17.15 -9.15
CA SER A 141 18.45 15.92 -9.04
C SER A 141 18.51 15.18 -10.38
N GLN A 142 19.57 14.37 -10.58
CA GLN A 142 19.70 13.52 -11.78
C GLN A 142 18.53 12.51 -11.96
N LYS A 143 17.73 12.27 -10.90
CA LYS A 143 16.58 11.38 -10.91
C LYS A 143 15.25 12.10 -11.19
N TYR A 144 15.27 13.43 -11.28
CA TYR A 144 14.07 14.23 -11.52
C TYR A 144 13.52 13.97 -12.92
N ARG A 145 12.22 13.71 -13.01
CA ARG A 145 11.54 13.31 -14.25
C ARG A 145 10.27 14.13 -14.45
N LEU A 146 9.63 14.02 -15.61
CA LEU A 146 8.38 14.72 -15.91
C LEU A 146 7.28 14.46 -14.88
N LYS A 147 7.17 13.26 -14.33
CA LYS A 147 6.22 12.98 -13.25
C LYS A 147 6.47 13.85 -12.01
N ASP A 148 7.73 14.04 -11.64
CA ASP A 148 8.13 14.86 -10.49
C ASP A 148 7.89 16.34 -10.79
N TYR A 149 8.20 16.77 -12.02
CA TYR A 149 7.87 18.09 -12.51
C TYR A 149 6.36 18.39 -12.38
N PHE A 150 5.50 17.48 -12.80
CA PHE A 150 4.06 17.70 -12.72
C PHE A 150 3.51 17.67 -11.29
N VAL A 151 4.12 16.96 -10.36
CA VAL A 151 3.82 17.09 -8.93
C VAL A 151 4.12 18.53 -8.46
N ASP A 152 5.30 19.05 -8.77
CA ASP A 152 5.68 20.41 -8.38
C ASP A 152 4.86 21.47 -9.11
N TRP A 153 4.51 21.22 -10.37
CA TRP A 153 3.64 22.07 -11.17
C TRP A 153 2.21 22.14 -10.58
N MET A 154 1.64 20.99 -10.18
CA MET A 154 0.36 20.93 -9.47
C MET A 154 0.41 21.72 -8.17
N LYS A 155 1.46 21.59 -7.37
CA LYS A 155 1.64 22.37 -6.12
C LYS A 155 1.72 23.88 -6.39
N ARG A 156 2.27 24.31 -7.52
CA ARG A 156 2.32 25.74 -7.91
C ARG A 156 0.93 26.30 -8.25
N HIS A 157 0.11 25.49 -8.92
CA HIS A 157 -1.21 25.89 -9.45
C HIS A 157 -2.40 25.55 -8.55
N LEU A 158 -2.20 24.64 -7.59
CA LEU A 158 -3.19 24.25 -6.60
C LEU A 158 -2.78 24.76 -5.22
N ILE A 159 -3.76 25.16 -4.42
CA ILE A 159 -3.52 25.64 -3.05
C ILE A 159 -3.42 24.43 -2.11
N ILE A 160 -2.46 23.56 -2.37
CA ILE A 160 -2.25 22.32 -1.64
C ILE A 160 -0.79 22.23 -1.20
N GLY A 161 -0.60 21.89 0.06
CA GLY A 161 0.70 21.63 0.66
C GLY A 161 0.89 20.18 1.05
N PHE A 162 2.14 19.78 1.21
CA PHE A 162 2.56 18.48 1.73
C PHE A 162 3.72 18.68 2.71
N THR A 163 3.78 17.87 3.75
CA THR A 163 4.84 17.97 4.75
C THR A 163 5.98 16.98 4.51
N THR A 164 5.69 15.84 3.87
CA THR A 164 6.65 14.75 3.65
C THR A 164 6.28 13.93 2.40
N HIS A 165 7.15 13.01 2.00
CA HIS A 165 6.87 11.89 1.09
C HIS A 165 6.72 10.56 1.84
N GLY A 166 6.76 10.60 3.16
CA GLY A 166 6.67 9.44 4.04
C GLY A 166 5.41 9.44 4.88
N HIS A 167 5.40 8.53 5.84
CA HIS A 167 4.30 8.39 6.79
C HIS A 167 4.26 9.58 7.75
N THR A 168 3.09 9.85 8.28
CA THR A 168 2.82 10.88 9.27
C THR A 168 2.24 10.24 10.53
N GLY A 169 2.47 10.85 11.70
CA GLY A 169 2.19 10.27 13.01
C GLY A 169 0.85 10.70 13.62
N GLU A 170 -0.07 11.24 12.80
CA GLU A 170 -1.41 11.59 13.26
C GLU A 170 -2.29 10.37 13.45
N GLU A 171 -3.36 10.55 14.22
CA GLU A 171 -4.42 9.56 14.34
C GLU A 171 -5.13 9.38 13.00
N VAL A 172 -5.48 8.11 12.67
CA VAL A 172 -6.24 7.78 11.46
C VAL A 172 -7.71 7.57 11.80
N PHE A 173 -8.60 7.76 10.84
CA PHE A 173 -10.01 7.55 11.04
C PHE A 173 -10.34 6.06 11.18
N LEU A 174 -11.36 5.77 11.98
CA LEU A 174 -12.04 4.49 12.02
C LEU A 174 -13.54 4.71 11.77
N ALA A 175 -14.05 4.14 10.69
CA ALA A 175 -15.49 4.07 10.44
C ALA A 175 -15.96 2.62 10.59
N SER A 176 -17.12 2.42 11.20
CA SER A 176 -17.69 1.09 11.42
C SER A 176 -19.18 1.06 11.11
N TYR A 177 -19.59 0.03 10.39
CA TYR A 177 -20.98 -0.40 10.28
C TYR A 177 -21.12 -1.74 11.00
N THR A 178 -22.12 -1.82 11.90
CA THR A 178 -22.38 -3.02 12.70
C THR A 178 -23.88 -3.26 12.73
N PRO A 179 -24.37 -4.48 12.47
CA PRO A 179 -25.76 -4.84 12.65
C PRO A 179 -26.27 -4.50 14.06
N GLN A 180 -27.55 -4.13 14.18
CA GLN A 180 -28.13 -3.60 15.45
C GLN A 180 -27.99 -4.54 16.65
N GLN A 181 -27.92 -5.85 16.42
CA GLN A 181 -27.79 -6.87 17.47
C GLN A 181 -26.37 -6.98 18.03
N LEU A 182 -25.39 -6.36 17.40
CA LEU A 182 -23.99 -6.45 17.80
C LEU A 182 -23.49 -5.12 18.38
N THR A 183 -22.45 -5.21 19.22
CA THR A 183 -21.80 -4.02 19.79
C THR A 183 -20.94 -3.32 18.74
N GLN A 184 -21.17 -2.03 18.54
CA GLN A 184 -20.36 -1.20 17.64
C GLN A 184 -19.12 -0.67 18.35
N ILE A 185 -17.96 -0.76 17.71
CA ILE A 185 -16.73 -0.09 18.16
C ILE A 185 -16.83 1.42 17.87
N ARG A 186 -16.46 2.26 18.83
CA ARG A 186 -16.57 3.73 18.76
C ARG A 186 -15.48 4.41 19.59
N GLY A 187 -15.23 5.68 19.27
CA GLY A 187 -14.31 6.54 20.01
C GLY A 187 -12.87 6.39 19.55
N CYS A 188 -11.93 6.87 20.36
CA CYS A 188 -10.51 6.70 20.14
C CYS A 188 -10.10 5.31 20.65
N VAL A 189 -9.62 4.48 19.77
CA VAL A 189 -9.24 3.08 20.06
C VAL A 189 -7.85 2.81 19.54
N THR A 190 -7.14 1.87 20.17
CA THR A 190 -5.85 1.39 19.69
C THR A 190 -6.04 0.29 18.65
N ASN A 191 -4.97 -0.01 17.91
CA ASN A 191 -4.95 -1.15 16.99
C ASN A 191 -5.20 -2.49 17.72
N ILE A 192 -4.76 -2.59 18.98
CA ILE A 192 -5.03 -3.76 19.83
C ILE A 192 -6.52 -3.87 20.18
N ASP A 193 -7.18 -2.74 20.47
CA ASP A 193 -8.63 -2.72 20.74
C ASP A 193 -9.42 -3.16 19.52
N LEU A 194 -9.00 -2.71 18.32
CA LEU A 194 -9.61 -3.13 17.06
C LEU A 194 -9.44 -4.64 16.82
N HIS A 195 -8.24 -5.18 17.07
CA HIS A 195 -7.99 -6.62 17.02
C HIS A 195 -8.90 -7.39 18.00
N ASN A 196 -9.00 -6.95 19.25
CA ASN A 196 -9.82 -7.60 20.27
C ASN A 196 -11.32 -7.54 19.91
N TYR A 197 -11.78 -6.41 19.34
CA TYR A 197 -13.13 -6.27 18.83
C TYR A 197 -13.42 -7.29 17.74
N MET A 198 -12.57 -7.39 16.71
CA MET A 198 -12.75 -8.36 15.62
C MET A 198 -12.76 -9.79 16.15
N ARG A 199 -11.83 -10.15 17.03
CA ARG A 199 -11.75 -11.47 17.67
C ARG A 199 -13.05 -11.81 18.40
N THR A 200 -13.58 -10.89 19.20
CA THR A 200 -14.83 -11.08 19.96
C THR A 200 -16.03 -11.28 19.02
N GLN A 201 -16.13 -10.46 17.95
CA GLN A 201 -17.24 -10.58 16.99
C GLN A 201 -17.19 -11.90 16.19
N LEU A 202 -16.02 -12.45 16.01
CA LEU A 202 -15.83 -13.78 15.37
C LEU A 202 -16.03 -14.96 16.32
N GLY A 203 -16.33 -14.71 17.62
CA GLY A 203 -16.48 -15.75 18.62
C GLY A 203 -15.17 -16.48 18.96
N LEU A 204 -14.01 -15.85 18.70
CA LEU A 204 -12.71 -16.39 19.03
C LEU A 204 -12.38 -16.04 20.50
N GLU A 205 -12.77 -16.87 21.43
CA GLU A 205 -12.52 -16.64 22.86
C GLU A 205 -11.06 -16.82 23.23
N GLN A 206 -10.36 -17.74 22.56
CA GLN A 206 -8.95 -18.00 22.78
C GLN A 206 -8.08 -16.90 22.16
N THR A 207 -6.94 -16.60 22.76
CA THR A 207 -5.92 -15.75 22.18
C THR A 207 -5.28 -16.40 20.94
N MET A 208 -4.64 -15.61 20.08
CA MET A 208 -3.89 -16.16 18.95
C MET A 208 -2.76 -17.10 19.39
N LEU A 209 -2.18 -16.83 20.56
CA LEU A 209 -1.15 -17.69 21.13
C LEU A 209 -1.74 -19.06 21.54
N GLU A 210 -2.84 -19.07 22.28
CA GLU A 210 -3.53 -20.30 22.70
C GLU A 210 -4.01 -21.12 21.50
N LEU A 211 -4.56 -20.47 20.47
CA LEU A 211 -4.94 -21.13 19.22
C LEU A 211 -3.72 -21.71 18.51
N SER A 212 -2.62 -20.97 18.46
CA SER A 212 -1.39 -21.48 17.83
C SER A 212 -0.85 -22.69 18.59
N GLU A 213 -0.85 -22.66 19.92
CA GLU A 213 -0.42 -23.78 20.76
C GLU A 213 -1.36 -25.00 20.68
N GLU A 214 -2.66 -24.77 20.47
CA GLU A 214 -3.62 -25.84 20.28
C GLU A 214 -3.44 -26.55 18.94
N TYR A 215 -3.29 -25.77 17.86
CA TYR A 215 -3.26 -26.33 16.51
C TYR A 215 -1.86 -26.68 16.01
N TYR A 216 -0.83 -26.01 16.46
CA TYR A 216 0.55 -26.21 16.02
C TYR A 216 1.46 -26.66 17.15
N ALA A 217 2.49 -27.41 16.78
CA ALA A 217 3.60 -27.75 17.69
C ALA A 217 4.91 -27.77 16.91
N PRO A 218 6.05 -27.50 17.56
CA PRO A 218 7.35 -27.65 16.93
C PRO A 218 7.64 -29.13 16.63
N HIS A 219 8.39 -29.37 15.57
CA HIS A 219 8.68 -30.71 15.06
C HIS A 219 9.30 -31.62 16.12
N ASP A 220 10.18 -31.09 16.98
CA ASP A 220 10.83 -31.82 18.06
C ASP A 220 9.86 -32.28 19.18
N ALA A 221 8.75 -31.57 19.37
CA ALA A 221 7.68 -31.96 20.27
C ALA A 221 6.71 -32.98 19.63
N LEU A 222 6.51 -32.93 18.32
CA LEU A 222 5.65 -33.85 17.60
C LEU A 222 6.32 -35.17 17.30
N PHE A 223 7.63 -35.18 17.07
CA PHE A 223 8.45 -36.35 16.75
C PHE A 223 9.57 -36.50 17.79
N PRO A 224 9.24 -36.80 19.04
CA PRO A 224 10.25 -36.96 20.11
C PRO A 224 11.25 -38.06 19.78
N GLN A 225 12.54 -37.79 19.96
CA GLN A 225 13.65 -38.69 19.64
C GLN A 225 13.87 -38.98 18.15
N ALA A 226 13.17 -38.30 17.24
CA ALA A 226 13.46 -38.39 15.82
C ALA A 226 14.82 -37.80 15.48
N GLN A 227 15.48 -38.38 14.49
CA GLN A 227 16.64 -37.72 13.86
C GLN A 227 16.13 -36.71 12.82
N CYS A 228 16.50 -35.46 12.99
CA CYS A 228 16.05 -34.38 12.11
C CYS A 228 17.24 -33.68 11.49
N GLU A 229 17.16 -33.40 10.18
CA GLU A 229 18.12 -32.57 9.44
C GLU A 229 17.40 -31.43 8.79
N ILE A 230 17.87 -30.18 9.06
CA ILE A 230 17.32 -28.97 8.46
C ILE A 230 18.34 -28.43 7.46
N THR A 231 17.92 -28.24 6.21
CA THR A 231 18.73 -27.75 5.09
C THR A 231 18.11 -26.52 4.44
N GLY A 232 18.85 -25.86 3.53
CA GLY A 232 18.44 -24.63 2.84
C GLY A 232 19.03 -23.38 3.47
N ASP A 233 19.33 -22.36 2.66
CA ASP A 233 20.00 -21.14 3.12
C ASP A 233 18.99 -20.06 3.50
N GLN A 234 17.97 -19.83 2.67
CA GLN A 234 16.94 -18.83 2.91
C GLN A 234 15.71 -19.46 3.61
N PRO A 235 14.92 -18.67 4.39
CA PRO A 235 13.74 -19.18 5.09
C PRO A 235 12.76 -19.95 4.19
N GLU A 236 12.54 -19.49 2.96
CA GLU A 236 11.62 -20.07 1.98
C GLU A 236 12.16 -21.37 1.37
N GLU A 237 13.47 -21.60 1.44
CA GLU A 237 14.15 -22.80 0.93
C GLU A 237 14.33 -23.86 1.99
N LYS A 238 14.01 -23.55 3.26
CA LYS A 238 14.19 -24.47 4.37
C LYS A 238 13.37 -25.72 4.19
N ARG A 239 14.03 -26.84 4.45
CA ARG A 239 13.45 -28.20 4.46
C ARG A 239 13.89 -28.89 5.71
N ILE A 240 13.04 -29.75 6.22
CA ILE A 240 13.37 -30.70 7.30
C ILE A 240 13.14 -32.10 6.83
N THR A 241 14.12 -32.96 7.02
CA THR A 241 13.98 -34.39 6.89
C THR A 241 13.93 -35.03 8.29
N ILE A 242 12.88 -35.79 8.59
CA ILE A 242 12.59 -36.36 9.88
C ILE A 242 12.58 -37.90 9.73
N HIS A 243 13.48 -38.58 10.42
CA HIS A 243 13.47 -40.02 10.51
C HIS A 243 12.81 -40.45 11.84
N TYR A 244 11.60 -41.00 11.74
CA TYR A 244 10.78 -41.35 12.89
C TYR A 244 10.05 -42.67 12.69
N GLN A 245 10.17 -43.60 13.64
CA GLN A 245 9.51 -44.93 13.65
C GLN A 245 9.70 -45.75 12.35
N GLY A 246 10.82 -45.57 11.67
CA GLY A 246 11.13 -46.28 10.42
C GLY A 246 10.67 -45.60 9.15
N HIS A 247 10.04 -44.43 9.24
CA HIS A 247 9.63 -43.61 8.12
C HIS A 247 10.57 -42.40 7.94
N GLU A 248 10.71 -41.97 6.68
CA GLU A 248 11.35 -40.72 6.30
C GLU A 248 10.29 -39.73 5.88
N ILE A 249 10.27 -38.54 6.54
CA ILE A 249 9.30 -37.50 6.30
C ILE A 249 10.08 -36.23 5.86
N GLU A 250 9.87 -35.77 4.62
CA GLU A 250 10.38 -34.47 4.17
C GLU A 250 9.27 -33.45 4.21
N LEU A 251 9.58 -32.28 4.79
CA LEU A 251 8.68 -31.12 4.85
C LEU A 251 9.42 -29.88 4.36
N ARG A 252 8.71 -28.97 3.70
CA ARG A 252 9.25 -27.71 3.19
C ARG A 252 8.55 -26.52 3.81
N ALA A 253 9.31 -25.49 4.15
CA ALA A 253 8.78 -24.29 4.75
C ALA A 253 7.67 -23.67 3.89
N TYR A 254 6.59 -23.26 4.56
CA TYR A 254 5.44 -22.55 4.00
C TYR A 254 4.64 -23.32 2.94
N GLN A 255 4.84 -24.66 2.85
CA GLN A 255 4.10 -25.51 1.91
C GLN A 255 3.05 -26.37 2.64
N ARG A 256 2.00 -26.73 1.93
CA ARG A 256 0.95 -27.68 2.35
C ARG A 256 1.21 -29.10 1.82
N ARG A 257 2.47 -29.52 1.83
CA ARG A 257 2.89 -30.82 1.31
C ARG A 257 3.92 -31.46 2.21
N ALA A 258 3.82 -32.76 2.33
CA ALA A 258 4.81 -33.65 2.95
C ALA A 258 5.17 -34.78 1.99
N TRP A 259 6.37 -35.28 2.07
CA TRP A 259 6.77 -36.51 1.41
C TRP A 259 7.08 -37.54 2.50
N VAL A 260 6.29 -38.66 2.53
CA VAL A 260 6.49 -39.75 3.47
C VAL A 260 6.98 -40.93 2.67
N ASP A 261 8.20 -41.43 2.96
CA ASP A 261 8.88 -42.46 2.19
C ASP A 261 8.88 -42.19 0.68
N GLY A 262 9.03 -40.89 0.31
CA GLY A 262 9.02 -40.44 -1.06
C GLY A 262 7.63 -40.26 -1.69
N VAL A 263 6.56 -40.54 -0.98
CA VAL A 263 5.18 -40.37 -1.46
C VAL A 263 4.64 -39.01 -1.01
N GLU A 264 4.22 -38.15 -1.99
CA GLU A 264 3.66 -36.83 -1.73
C GLU A 264 2.26 -36.95 -1.09
N GLN A 265 2.05 -36.16 -0.03
CA GLN A 265 0.78 -36.05 0.67
C GLN A 265 0.42 -34.57 0.86
N GLU A 266 -0.86 -34.22 0.69
CA GLU A 266 -1.35 -32.86 0.98
C GLU A 266 -1.64 -32.73 2.48
N LEU A 267 -1.17 -31.63 3.07
CA LEU A 267 -1.39 -31.29 4.47
C LEU A 267 -2.63 -30.39 4.64
N PRO A 268 -3.37 -30.49 5.74
CA PRO A 268 -4.52 -29.63 6.03
C PRO A 268 -4.12 -28.16 6.22
N THR A 269 -2.90 -27.92 6.70
CA THR A 269 -2.35 -26.59 6.98
C THR A 269 -0.93 -26.48 6.44
N PRO A 270 -0.43 -25.24 6.14
CA PRO A 270 0.95 -25.07 5.75
C PRO A 270 1.91 -25.39 6.89
N VAL A 271 3.10 -25.84 6.55
CA VAL A 271 4.23 -25.98 7.46
C VAL A 271 4.84 -24.59 7.70
N VAL A 272 5.09 -24.23 8.94
CA VAL A 272 5.66 -22.90 9.30
C VAL A 272 7.08 -23.09 9.81
N TYR A 273 8.05 -22.42 9.18
CA TYR A 273 9.42 -22.34 9.69
C TYR A 273 9.63 -21.03 10.42
N VAL A 274 10.21 -21.09 11.63
CA VAL A 274 10.52 -19.93 12.47
C VAL A 274 12.05 -19.81 12.60
N SER A 275 12.63 -18.81 11.98
CA SER A 275 14.08 -18.61 11.89
C SER A 275 14.73 -18.34 13.25
N GLU A 276 14.06 -17.62 14.14
CA GLU A 276 14.56 -17.27 15.48
C GLU A 276 14.81 -18.50 16.34
N THR A 277 13.99 -19.53 16.16
CA THR A 277 14.12 -20.81 16.92
C THR A 277 14.74 -21.91 16.11
N ASN A 278 14.94 -21.71 14.81
CA ASN A 278 15.33 -22.74 13.84
C ASN A 278 14.43 -23.98 13.91
N LYS A 279 13.10 -23.79 14.05
CA LYS A 279 12.15 -24.88 14.19
C LYS A 279 11.06 -24.83 13.12
N PHE A 280 10.61 -26.03 12.74
CA PHE A 280 9.41 -26.21 11.95
C PHE A 280 8.22 -26.45 12.87
N TYR A 281 7.14 -25.73 12.65
CA TYR A 281 5.87 -25.87 13.33
C TYR A 281 4.85 -26.52 12.40
N LEU A 282 4.15 -27.50 12.89
CA LEU A 282 3.24 -28.37 12.15
C LEU A 282 1.92 -28.51 12.89
N SER A 283 0.87 -28.79 12.15
CA SER A 283 -0.41 -29.13 12.76
C SER A 283 -0.26 -30.37 13.64
N ARG A 284 -0.80 -30.32 14.87
CA ARG A 284 -0.83 -31.48 15.80
C ARG A 284 -1.62 -32.68 15.23
N SER A 285 -2.54 -32.42 14.28
CA SER A 285 -3.26 -33.49 13.59
C SER A 285 -2.37 -34.32 12.68
N LEU A 286 -1.28 -33.75 12.16
CA LEU A 286 -0.34 -34.43 11.27
C LEU A 286 0.36 -35.60 11.98
N ALA A 287 0.83 -35.40 13.22
CA ALA A 287 1.48 -36.45 14.00
C ALA A 287 0.56 -37.64 14.36
N ARG A 288 -0.75 -37.50 14.15
CA ARG A 288 -1.73 -38.59 14.32
C ARG A 288 -2.02 -39.35 13.02
N GLN A 289 -1.59 -38.80 11.88
CA GLN A 289 -1.83 -39.37 10.55
C GLN A 289 -0.59 -40.08 10.00
N LEU A 290 0.56 -39.79 10.56
CA LEU A 290 1.87 -40.39 10.30
C LEU A 290 2.26 -41.38 11.39
#